data_e210cb91534907f049c4c9d8adf0b8b5
#
_entry.id   e210cb91534907f049c4c9d8adf0b8b5
#
_cell.length_a   1.000
_cell.length_b   1.000
_cell.length_c   1.000
_cell.angle_alpha   90.00
_cell.angle_beta   90.00
_cell.angle_gamma   90.00
#
_symmetry.space_group_name_H-M   'P 1'
#
loop_
_entity.id
_entity.type
_entity.pdbx_description
1 polymer ?
#
loop_
_entity_poly.entity_id
_entity_poly.type
_entity_poly.pdbx_seq_one_letter_code
_entity_poly.pdbx_strand_id
1 'polypeptide(L)'
;MLKKKLTLIIVLLLISSSQDIFSQSRKKRKEDKNAVTKVEPKATDAKKEPKPYKKVIDSTAVTQKGLIDVHKIDNKYLFEIPDSILGSEIMTITRYSKTPAGGGIFGGEEINRQVVRWEKGLNNNILLRSITYVIMSPDGDKPLAQAVKNSTSDPIIGNYDVLAYKKDESGKIIGYVLDLNSTFDADVQTFSLDPI
;
A
#
# COMPACT_ATOMS: atom_id res chain seq x y z
N MET A 1 39.01 -55.12 -25.29
CA MET A 1 37.59 -55.20 -25.57
C MET A 1 36.71 -55.19 -24.31
N LEU A 2 37.16 -55.73 -23.19
CA LEU A 2 36.37 -55.84 -21.94
C LEU A 2 36.02 -54.47 -21.28
N LYS A 3 36.97 -53.52 -21.31
CA LYS A 3 36.76 -52.17 -20.71
C LYS A 3 35.65 -51.34 -21.40
N LYS A 4 35.50 -51.44 -22.72
CA LYS A 4 34.43 -50.72 -23.48
C LYS A 4 33.06 -51.31 -23.23
N LYS A 5 32.92 -52.62 -22.97
CA LYS A 5 31.64 -53.24 -22.61
C LYS A 5 31.18 -52.89 -21.19
N LEU A 6 32.11 -52.73 -20.26
CA LEU A 6 31.83 -52.32 -18.88
C LEU A 6 31.31 -50.87 -18.80
N THR A 7 31.89 -49.95 -19.58
CA THR A 7 31.45 -48.55 -19.64
C THR A 7 30.05 -48.39 -20.22
N LEU A 8 29.72 -49.25 -21.23
CA LEU A 8 28.36 -49.21 -21.83
C LEU A 8 27.28 -49.71 -20.88
N ILE A 9 27.60 -50.68 -20.02
CA ILE A 9 26.64 -51.21 -19.01
C ILE A 9 26.40 -50.16 -17.91
N ILE A 10 27.42 -49.43 -17.49
CA ILE A 10 27.30 -48.37 -16.47
C ILE A 10 26.45 -47.19 -17.01
N VAL A 11 26.60 -46.81 -18.27
CA VAL A 11 25.78 -45.76 -18.90
C VAL A 11 24.32 -46.19 -19.05
N LEU A 12 24.07 -47.50 -19.37
CA LEU A 12 22.71 -48.02 -19.48
C LEU A 12 22.00 -48.10 -18.12
N LEU A 13 22.73 -48.36 -17.01
CA LEU A 13 22.19 -48.37 -15.64
C LEU A 13 21.88 -47.00 -15.10
N LEU A 14 22.56 -45.93 -15.55
CA LEU A 14 22.29 -44.57 -15.16
C LEU A 14 21.07 -43.97 -15.86
N ILE A 15 20.67 -44.51 -17.02
CA ILE A 15 19.48 -44.04 -17.75
C ILE A 15 18.18 -44.69 -17.21
N SER A 16 18.28 -45.83 -16.52
CA SER A 16 17.07 -46.50 -15.96
C SER A 16 16.60 -45.92 -14.62
N SER A 17 17.42 -45.12 -13.91
CA SER A 17 17.06 -44.56 -12.60
C SER A 17 16.34 -43.19 -12.66
N SER A 18 16.15 -42.60 -13.85
CA SER A 18 15.50 -41.29 -14.01
C SER A 18 14.02 -41.34 -14.36
N GLN A 19 13.40 -42.52 -14.44
CA GLN A 19 11.98 -42.66 -14.82
C GLN A 19 10.99 -42.70 -13.64
N ASP A 20 11.47 -42.91 -12.40
CA ASP A 20 10.58 -43.06 -11.25
C ASP A 20 10.18 -41.75 -10.57
N ILE A 21 10.85 -40.65 -10.89
CA ILE A 21 10.54 -39.34 -10.28
C ILE A 21 9.31 -38.67 -10.94
N PHE A 22 8.95 -39.05 -12.17
CA PHE A 22 7.80 -38.43 -12.87
C PHE A 22 6.46 -39.17 -12.66
N SER A 23 6.49 -40.37 -12.07
CA SER A 23 5.28 -41.19 -11.87
C SER A 23 4.56 -40.89 -10.54
N GLN A 24 5.27 -40.41 -9.50
CA GLN A 24 4.62 -40.14 -8.22
C GLN A 24 3.84 -38.81 -8.19
N SER A 25 4.14 -37.88 -9.08
CA SER A 25 3.42 -36.61 -9.16
C SER A 25 2.01 -36.74 -9.80
N ARG A 26 1.75 -37.79 -10.57
CA ARG A 26 0.44 -38.00 -11.23
C ARG A 26 -0.59 -38.78 -10.41
N LYS A 27 -0.16 -39.54 -9.40
CA LYS A 27 -1.09 -40.35 -8.59
C LYS A 27 -1.75 -39.58 -7.46
N LYS A 28 -1.09 -38.51 -6.96
CA LYS A 28 -1.69 -37.60 -5.94
C LYS A 28 -2.71 -36.61 -6.48
N ARG A 29 -2.80 -36.42 -7.79
CA ARG A 29 -3.72 -35.45 -8.43
C ARG A 29 -5.07 -36.03 -8.81
N LYS A 30 -5.34 -37.32 -8.56
CA LYS A 30 -6.64 -37.97 -8.88
C LYS A 30 -7.56 -38.17 -7.69
N GLU A 31 -7.09 -38.00 -6.46
CA GLU A 31 -7.96 -38.19 -5.28
C GLU A 31 -8.53 -36.88 -4.70
N ASP A 32 -8.03 -35.71 -5.11
CA ASP A 32 -8.52 -34.41 -4.61
C ASP A 32 -9.56 -33.71 -5.50
N LYS A 33 -10.27 -34.49 -6.36
CA LYS A 33 -11.28 -33.88 -7.25
C LYS A 33 -12.69 -33.81 -6.67
N ASN A 34 -12.90 -34.12 -5.39
CA ASN A 34 -14.23 -34.03 -4.77
C ASN A 34 -14.31 -33.19 -3.49
N ALA A 35 -13.35 -32.32 -3.25
CA ALA A 35 -13.54 -31.22 -2.30
C ALA A 35 -13.56 -29.91 -3.09
N VAL A 36 -14.63 -29.65 -3.81
CA VAL A 36 -15.02 -28.28 -4.12
C VAL A 36 -15.42 -27.67 -2.79
N THR A 37 -14.43 -27.19 -2.06
CA THR A 37 -14.67 -26.22 -0.99
C THR A 37 -15.31 -25.03 -1.69
N LYS A 38 -16.62 -24.95 -1.59
CA LYS A 38 -17.40 -23.77 -1.93
C LYS A 38 -16.76 -22.65 -1.11
N VAL A 39 -15.87 -21.88 -1.74
CA VAL A 39 -15.42 -20.62 -1.18
C VAL A 39 -16.68 -19.75 -1.20
N GLU A 40 -17.38 -19.76 -0.07
CA GLU A 40 -18.39 -18.75 0.16
C GLU A 40 -17.67 -17.43 -0.01
N PRO A 41 -18.16 -16.52 -0.86
CA PRO A 41 -17.61 -15.19 -0.92
C PRO A 41 -17.75 -14.65 0.50
N LYS A 42 -16.59 -14.46 1.18
CA LYS A 42 -16.51 -13.78 2.46
C LYS A 42 -17.33 -12.51 2.29
N ALA A 43 -18.41 -12.43 3.03
CA ALA A 43 -19.33 -11.31 2.97
C ALA A 43 -18.48 -10.03 2.92
N THR A 44 -18.60 -9.32 1.82
CA THR A 44 -17.99 -8.00 1.66
C THR A 44 -18.48 -7.23 2.85
N ASP A 45 -17.58 -6.81 3.73
CA ASP A 45 -17.90 -5.97 4.89
C ASP A 45 -18.83 -4.88 4.36
N ALA A 46 -20.06 -4.87 4.87
CA ALA A 46 -21.06 -3.90 4.47
C ALA A 46 -20.44 -2.53 4.70
N LYS A 47 -20.18 -1.79 3.61
CA LYS A 47 -19.54 -0.49 3.62
C LYS A 47 -20.25 0.37 4.63
N LYS A 48 -19.56 0.76 5.69
CA LYS A 48 -20.09 1.66 6.71
C LYS A 48 -20.33 3.00 6.04
N GLU A 49 -21.58 3.44 5.97
CA GLU A 49 -21.88 4.79 5.53
C GLU A 49 -21.24 5.82 6.46
N PRO A 50 -20.71 6.92 5.91
CA PRO A 50 -20.11 7.98 6.71
C PRO A 50 -21.12 8.53 7.75
N LYS A 51 -20.66 8.65 8.99
CA LYS A 51 -21.48 9.14 10.10
C LYS A 51 -21.63 10.67 10.04
N PRO A 52 -22.62 11.26 10.72
CA PRO A 52 -22.66 12.70 10.93
C PRO A 52 -21.37 13.22 11.58
N TYR A 53 -20.82 14.33 11.09
CA TYR A 53 -19.54 14.89 11.54
C TYR A 53 -19.44 15.02 13.07
N LYS A 54 -20.47 15.57 13.72
CA LYS A 54 -20.51 15.74 15.18
C LYS A 54 -20.53 14.43 15.99
N LYS A 55 -20.79 13.29 15.34
CA LYS A 55 -20.71 11.96 15.98
C LYS A 55 -19.32 11.34 15.86
N VAL A 56 -18.46 11.87 15.00
CA VAL A 56 -17.09 11.41 14.81
C VAL A 56 -16.12 12.38 15.46
N ILE A 57 -16.33 13.67 15.26
CA ILE A 57 -15.58 14.74 15.91
C ILE A 57 -16.51 15.41 16.91
N ASP A 58 -16.43 15.02 18.15
CA ASP A 58 -17.24 15.54 19.25
C ASP A 58 -16.53 16.71 19.98
N SER A 59 -17.16 17.20 21.04
CA SER A 59 -16.65 18.33 21.83
C SER A 59 -15.40 17.99 22.66
N THR A 60 -15.04 16.71 22.77
CA THR A 60 -13.84 16.27 23.51
C THR A 60 -12.60 16.26 22.63
N ALA A 61 -12.79 16.38 21.30
CA ALA A 61 -11.70 16.37 20.34
C ALA A 61 -10.78 17.60 20.52
N VAL A 62 -9.50 17.33 20.70
CA VAL A 62 -8.47 18.36 20.64
C VAL A 62 -7.99 18.48 19.21
N THR A 63 -8.29 19.62 18.57
CA THR A 63 -7.98 19.85 17.15
C THR A 63 -6.70 20.68 16.99
N GLN A 64 -5.76 20.15 16.24
CA GLN A 64 -4.61 20.89 15.72
C GLN A 64 -4.90 21.27 14.27
N LYS A 65 -4.95 22.59 14.02
CA LYS A 65 -5.23 23.12 12.68
C LYS A 65 -3.96 23.21 11.84
N GLY A 66 -4.09 22.87 10.55
CA GLY A 66 -2.99 22.94 9.59
C GLY A 66 -3.50 22.85 8.14
N LEU A 67 -2.64 22.45 7.23
CA LEU A 67 -3.04 22.08 5.87
C LEU A 67 -4.05 20.92 5.93
N ILE A 68 -3.83 20.02 6.84
CA ILE A 68 -4.70 18.91 7.24
C ILE A 68 -4.97 19.10 8.72
N ASP A 69 -6.23 19.22 9.11
CA ASP A 69 -6.61 19.32 10.51
C ASP A 69 -6.50 17.93 11.18
N VAL A 70 -5.87 17.87 12.35
CA VAL A 70 -5.71 16.64 13.12
C VAL A 70 -6.52 16.72 14.41
N HIS A 71 -7.44 15.78 14.57
CA HIS A 71 -8.29 15.67 15.75
C HIS A 71 -7.83 14.52 16.63
N LYS A 72 -7.39 14.83 17.84
CA LYS A 72 -7.09 13.83 18.85
C LYS A 72 -8.32 13.59 19.71
N ILE A 73 -8.79 12.33 19.74
CA ILE A 73 -9.90 11.86 20.54
C ILE A 73 -9.40 10.61 21.30
N ASP A 74 -9.30 10.69 22.61
CA ASP A 74 -8.67 9.65 23.44
C ASP A 74 -7.26 9.30 22.93
N ASN A 75 -7.06 8.05 22.49
CA ASN A 75 -5.80 7.55 21.92
C ASN A 75 -5.82 7.47 20.38
N LYS A 76 -6.79 8.12 19.73
CA LYS A 76 -6.89 8.10 18.27
C LYS A 76 -6.63 9.46 17.67
N TYR A 77 -6.00 9.43 16.50
CA TYR A 77 -5.80 10.61 15.67
C TYR A 77 -6.63 10.46 14.39
N LEU A 78 -7.58 11.38 14.22
CA LEU A 78 -8.37 11.47 12.99
C LEU A 78 -7.89 12.66 12.19
N PHE A 79 -7.78 12.46 10.89
CA PHE A 79 -7.27 13.45 9.96
C PHE A 79 -8.39 13.97 9.08
N GLU A 80 -8.57 15.28 9.04
CA GLU A 80 -9.53 15.93 8.17
C GLU A 80 -8.82 16.46 6.93
N ILE A 81 -9.02 15.77 5.82
CA ILE A 81 -8.43 16.13 4.52
C ILE A 81 -9.36 17.13 3.83
N PRO A 82 -8.93 18.38 3.60
CA PRO A 82 -9.75 19.34 2.88
C PRO A 82 -9.98 18.94 1.42
N ASP A 83 -11.18 19.17 0.90
CA ASP A 83 -11.49 18.93 -0.52
C ASP A 83 -10.55 19.71 -1.46
N SER A 84 -10.09 20.88 -1.02
CA SER A 84 -9.22 21.78 -1.80
C SER A 84 -7.81 21.22 -2.09
N ILE A 85 -7.33 20.26 -1.29
CA ILE A 85 -5.99 19.65 -1.51
C ILE A 85 -6.06 18.34 -2.29
N LEU A 86 -7.26 17.83 -2.56
CA LEU A 86 -7.38 16.62 -3.37
C LEU A 86 -6.86 16.86 -4.78
N GLY A 87 -6.10 15.91 -5.30
CA GLY A 87 -5.42 16.01 -6.59
C GLY A 87 -4.13 16.84 -6.58
N SER A 88 -3.82 17.52 -5.48
CA SER A 88 -2.56 18.28 -5.33
C SER A 88 -1.42 17.38 -4.87
N GLU A 89 -0.23 17.67 -5.36
CA GLU A 89 1.00 17.01 -4.92
C GLU A 89 1.52 17.68 -3.64
N ILE A 90 1.74 16.90 -2.61
CA ILE A 90 2.15 17.37 -1.30
C ILE A 90 3.45 16.66 -0.93
N MET A 91 4.49 17.43 -0.62
CA MET A 91 5.72 16.86 -0.10
C MET A 91 5.58 16.56 1.38
N THR A 92 5.81 15.31 1.76
CA THR A 92 5.89 14.87 3.14
C THR A 92 7.34 14.63 3.53
N ILE A 93 7.72 15.05 4.72
CA ILE A 93 9.07 14.87 5.27
C ILE A 93 8.93 14.25 6.66
N THR A 94 9.46 13.04 6.82
CA THR A 94 9.54 12.35 8.11
C THR A 94 10.88 12.67 8.78
N ARG A 95 10.85 13.03 10.06
CA ARG A 95 12.04 13.38 10.85
C ARG A 95 12.02 12.70 12.20
N TYR A 96 13.21 12.41 12.74
CA TYR A 96 13.31 11.99 14.14
C TYR A 96 12.84 13.11 15.06
N SER A 97 11.89 12.83 15.94
CA SER A 97 11.50 13.78 16.98
C SER A 97 12.51 13.82 18.12
N LYS A 98 13.00 12.62 18.50
CA LYS A 98 14.02 12.42 19.54
C LYS A 98 14.81 11.16 19.24
N THR A 99 16.07 11.14 19.63
CA THR A 99 16.97 9.99 19.48
C THR A 99 17.67 9.70 20.80
N PRO A 100 18.11 8.46 21.06
CA PRO A 100 18.94 8.13 22.21
C PRO A 100 20.27 8.88 22.17
N ALA A 101 20.78 9.26 23.32
CA ALA A 101 22.09 9.90 23.42
C ALA A 101 23.21 8.92 22.95
N GLY A 102 24.16 9.43 22.19
CA GLY A 102 25.34 8.68 21.74
C GLY A 102 25.14 7.81 20.48
N GLY A 103 23.95 7.82 19.84
CA GLY A 103 23.66 7.02 18.65
C GLY A 103 24.14 7.60 17.32
N GLY A 104 24.77 8.78 17.31
CA GLY A 104 25.23 9.42 16.08
C GLY A 104 24.15 10.00 15.19
N ILE A 105 22.89 9.86 15.58
CA ILE A 105 21.70 10.39 14.90
C ILE A 105 21.05 11.41 15.84
N PHE A 106 20.62 12.55 15.32
CA PHE A 106 20.09 13.65 16.12
C PHE A 106 18.59 13.89 15.85
N GLY A 107 17.89 14.39 16.84
CA GLY A 107 16.52 14.86 16.66
C GLY A 107 16.45 15.94 15.59
N GLY A 108 15.47 15.87 14.72
CA GLY A 108 15.30 16.76 13.56
C GLY A 108 15.92 16.27 12.26
N GLU A 109 16.80 15.25 12.30
CA GLU A 109 17.32 14.64 11.07
C GLU A 109 16.21 14.02 10.23
N GLU A 110 16.33 14.15 8.92
CA GLU A 110 15.37 13.62 7.96
C GLU A 110 15.54 12.13 7.82
N ILE A 111 14.41 11.40 7.91
CA ILE A 111 14.34 9.96 7.73
C ILE A 111 13.94 9.64 6.30
N ASN A 112 12.87 10.31 5.83
CA ASN A 112 12.26 10.02 4.55
C ASN A 112 11.63 11.29 3.95
N ARG A 113 11.64 11.38 2.63
CA ARG A 113 10.98 12.44 1.87
C ARG A 113 10.21 11.81 0.73
N GLN A 114 8.91 12.08 0.69
CA GLN A 114 8.03 11.52 -0.32
C GLN A 114 7.05 12.56 -0.84
N VAL A 115 6.75 12.55 -2.13
CA VAL A 115 5.64 13.31 -2.69
C VAL A 115 4.42 12.40 -2.76
N VAL A 116 3.31 12.86 -2.21
CA VAL A 116 2.05 12.12 -2.15
C VAL A 116 0.91 12.95 -2.73
N ARG A 117 -0.16 12.26 -3.13
CA ARG A 117 -1.40 12.88 -3.61
C ARG A 117 -2.61 12.17 -3.04
N TRP A 118 -3.54 12.95 -2.51
CA TRP A 118 -4.83 12.47 -2.05
C TRP A 118 -5.83 12.49 -3.18
N GLU A 119 -6.55 11.39 -3.40
CA GLU A 119 -7.54 11.26 -4.47
C GLU A 119 -8.83 10.64 -3.94
N LYS A 120 -9.97 11.02 -4.53
CA LYS A 120 -11.24 10.33 -4.26
C LYS A 120 -11.23 8.94 -4.87
N GLY A 121 -11.54 7.94 -4.07
CA GLY A 121 -11.77 6.59 -4.56
C GLY A 121 -13.21 6.37 -5.02
N LEU A 122 -13.53 5.14 -5.39
CA LEU A 122 -14.83 4.79 -5.99
C LEU A 122 -15.97 4.67 -4.97
N ASN A 123 -15.68 4.49 -3.68
CA ASN A 123 -16.67 4.02 -2.72
C ASN A 123 -16.55 4.69 -1.35
N ASN A 124 -16.80 6.00 -1.28
CA ASN A 124 -16.68 6.76 -0.03
C ASN A 124 -15.32 6.54 0.67
N ASN A 125 -14.27 6.43 -0.10
CA ASN A 125 -12.90 6.29 0.38
C ASN A 125 -12.00 7.35 -0.25
N ILE A 126 -10.90 7.62 0.42
CA ILE A 126 -9.82 8.48 -0.06
C ILE A 126 -8.58 7.62 -0.24
N LEU A 127 -7.98 7.73 -1.40
CA LEU A 127 -6.74 7.06 -1.74
C LEU A 127 -5.56 7.99 -1.49
N LEU A 128 -4.47 7.43 -0.97
CA LEU A 128 -3.18 8.08 -0.90
C LEU A 128 -2.25 7.41 -1.91
N ARG A 129 -1.71 8.22 -2.83
CA ARG A 129 -0.73 7.76 -3.82
C ARG A 129 0.64 8.32 -3.53
N SER A 130 1.65 7.52 -3.79
CA SER A 130 3.04 7.97 -3.86
C SER A 130 3.33 8.41 -5.28
N ILE A 131 3.86 9.62 -5.45
CA ILE A 131 4.18 10.16 -6.78
C ILE A 131 5.63 9.86 -7.09
N THR A 132 5.86 9.17 -8.22
CA THR A 132 7.19 8.89 -8.72
C THR A 132 7.46 9.74 -9.95
N TYR A 133 8.46 10.63 -9.86
CA TYR A 133 8.88 11.42 -11.02
C TYR A 133 9.79 10.58 -11.91
N VAL A 134 9.34 10.29 -13.12
CA VAL A 134 10.19 9.70 -14.15
C VAL A 134 10.89 10.85 -14.88
N ILE A 135 12.21 10.88 -14.82
CA ILE A 135 13.02 11.85 -15.57
C ILE A 135 12.89 11.47 -17.04
N MET A 136 12.18 12.29 -17.81
CA MET A 136 12.12 12.18 -19.26
C MET A 136 13.14 13.13 -19.90
N SER A 137 13.66 12.74 -21.09
CA SER A 137 14.58 13.57 -21.85
C SER A 137 13.97 14.95 -22.10
N PRO A 138 14.75 16.05 -21.98
CA PRO A 138 14.29 17.40 -22.25
C PRO A 138 13.79 17.62 -23.70
N ASP A 139 14.22 16.78 -24.64
CA ASP A 139 13.93 16.91 -26.07
C ASP A 139 12.50 16.51 -26.48
N GLY A 140 11.67 16.18 -25.50
CA GLY A 140 10.21 16.15 -25.68
C GLY A 140 9.71 15.16 -26.71
N ASP A 141 10.31 13.95 -26.80
CA ASP A 141 9.74 12.88 -27.61
C ASP A 141 8.33 12.52 -27.08
N LYS A 142 7.34 13.19 -27.68
CA LYS A 142 5.94 13.07 -27.28
C LYS A 142 5.42 11.61 -27.29
N PRO A 143 5.76 10.76 -28.29
CA PRO A 143 5.39 9.34 -28.28
C PRO A 143 6.00 8.59 -27.11
N LEU A 144 7.27 8.82 -26.76
CA LEU A 144 7.92 8.19 -25.62
C LEU A 144 7.28 8.65 -24.29
N ALA A 145 7.05 9.94 -24.14
CA ALA A 145 6.37 10.51 -22.97
C ALA A 145 4.97 9.90 -22.79
N GLN A 146 4.23 9.74 -23.88
CA GLN A 146 2.91 9.10 -23.82
C GLN A 146 3.00 7.61 -23.49
N ALA A 147 3.98 6.88 -24.04
CA ALA A 147 4.21 5.48 -23.73
C ALA A 147 4.55 5.28 -22.24
N VAL A 148 5.43 6.11 -21.68
CA VAL A 148 5.77 6.09 -20.24
C VAL A 148 4.53 6.38 -19.42
N LYS A 149 3.77 7.42 -19.74
CA LYS A 149 2.52 7.75 -19.02
C LYS A 149 1.49 6.62 -19.06
N ASN A 150 1.42 5.87 -20.15
CA ASN A 150 0.48 4.76 -20.31
C ASN A 150 0.96 3.48 -19.60
N SER A 151 2.27 3.34 -19.37
CA SER A 151 2.88 2.15 -18.75
C SER A 151 3.17 2.32 -17.27
N THR A 152 3.12 3.55 -16.74
CA THR A 152 3.38 3.85 -15.33
C THR A 152 2.10 4.35 -14.66
N SER A 153 1.88 3.90 -13.43
CA SER A 153 0.83 4.44 -12.56
C SER A 153 1.43 4.69 -11.17
N ASP A 154 1.04 5.81 -10.58
CA ASP A 154 1.42 6.11 -9.20
C ASP A 154 0.83 5.03 -8.26
N PRO A 155 1.65 4.34 -7.44
CA PRO A 155 1.17 3.29 -6.56
C PRO A 155 0.22 3.87 -5.49
N ILE A 156 -0.82 3.10 -5.18
CA ILE A 156 -1.70 3.39 -4.04
C ILE A 156 -1.00 2.86 -2.78
N ILE A 157 -0.64 3.76 -1.87
CA ILE A 157 0.03 3.44 -0.61
C ILE A 157 -0.93 3.41 0.58
N GLY A 158 -2.14 3.97 0.40
CA GLY A 158 -3.19 3.94 1.40
C GLY A 158 -4.57 4.01 0.78
N ASN A 159 -5.53 3.35 1.44
CA ASN A 159 -6.95 3.37 1.08
C ASN A 159 -7.75 3.49 2.38
N TYR A 160 -8.41 4.62 2.58
CA TYR A 160 -9.03 4.98 3.85
C TYR A 160 -10.53 5.25 3.66
N ASP A 161 -11.35 4.56 4.43
CA ASP A 161 -12.78 4.83 4.46
C ASP A 161 -13.07 6.21 5.07
N VAL A 162 -13.98 6.94 4.46
CA VAL A 162 -14.44 8.21 5.01
C VAL A 162 -15.35 7.94 6.19
N LEU A 163 -14.94 8.36 7.38
CA LEU A 163 -15.72 8.22 8.62
C LEU A 163 -16.82 9.25 8.71
N ALA A 164 -16.56 10.48 8.27
CA ALA A 164 -17.51 11.57 8.24
C ALA A 164 -17.13 12.60 7.16
N TYR A 165 -18.12 13.34 6.70
CA TYR A 165 -17.93 14.51 5.82
C TYR A 165 -18.06 15.80 6.62
N LYS A 166 -17.09 16.71 6.43
CA LYS A 166 -17.27 18.11 6.82
C LYS A 166 -18.02 18.82 5.70
N LYS A 167 -19.08 19.53 6.07
CA LYS A 167 -19.90 20.31 5.15
C LYS A 167 -19.88 21.79 5.55
N ASP A 168 -19.98 22.64 4.57
CA ASP A 168 -20.21 24.06 4.78
C ASP A 168 -21.69 24.35 5.06
N GLU A 169 -22.04 25.63 5.23
CA GLU A 169 -23.42 26.08 5.50
C GLU A 169 -24.38 25.76 4.36
N SER A 170 -23.89 25.63 3.13
CA SER A 170 -24.67 25.24 1.95
C SER A 170 -24.92 23.74 1.85
N GLY A 171 -24.28 22.92 2.71
CA GLY A 171 -24.33 21.47 2.68
C GLY A 171 -23.31 20.82 1.73
N LYS A 172 -22.45 21.62 1.09
CA LYS A 172 -21.38 21.14 0.22
C LYS A 172 -20.27 20.50 1.06
N ILE A 173 -19.75 19.36 0.62
CA ILE A 173 -18.59 18.69 1.25
C ILE A 173 -17.34 19.51 1.01
N ILE A 174 -16.66 19.88 2.10
CA ILE A 174 -15.43 20.67 2.11
C ILE A 174 -14.26 19.90 2.76
N GLY A 175 -14.50 18.72 3.36
CA GLY A 175 -13.48 17.91 3.99
C GLY A 175 -13.94 16.48 4.26
N TYR A 176 -12.96 15.60 4.47
CA TYR A 176 -13.10 14.15 4.66
C TYR A 176 -12.36 13.73 5.92
N VAL A 177 -13.07 13.18 6.89
CA VAL A 177 -12.47 12.67 8.14
C VAL A 177 -12.07 11.22 7.93
N LEU A 178 -10.78 10.93 8.14
CA LEU A 178 -10.16 9.62 7.93
C LEU A 178 -9.47 9.14 9.22
N ASP A 179 -9.40 7.83 9.40
CA ASP A 179 -8.53 7.19 10.40
C ASP A 179 -7.23 6.74 9.72
N LEU A 180 -6.13 7.42 10.02
CA LEU A 180 -4.80 7.11 9.49
C LEU A 180 -3.90 6.42 10.52
N ASN A 181 -4.44 5.96 11.67
CA ASN A 181 -3.62 5.35 12.71
C ASN A 181 -2.80 4.17 12.18
N SER A 182 -3.41 3.29 11.37
CA SER A 182 -2.70 2.15 10.77
C SER A 182 -1.50 2.54 9.90
N THR A 183 -1.47 3.77 9.38
CA THR A 183 -0.35 4.26 8.57
C THR A 183 0.75 4.87 9.45
N PHE A 184 0.40 5.50 10.57
CA PHE A 184 1.37 6.20 11.42
C PHE A 184 1.77 5.41 12.67
N ASP A 185 0.98 4.41 13.08
CA ASP A 185 1.30 3.50 14.20
C ASP A 185 2.09 2.25 13.74
N ALA A 186 2.26 2.05 12.44
CA ALA A 186 2.97 0.93 11.85
C ALA A 186 4.19 1.42 11.07
N ASP A 187 5.15 0.51 10.88
CA ASP A 187 6.29 0.72 10.00
C ASP A 187 5.82 0.61 8.54
N VAL A 188 5.46 1.75 7.97
CA VAL A 188 5.03 1.86 6.58
C VAL A 188 6.20 2.35 5.75
N GLN A 189 6.70 1.54 4.83
CA GLN A 189 7.90 1.79 4.01
C GLN A 189 7.91 3.20 3.38
N THR A 190 6.75 3.72 3.00
CA THR A 190 6.65 5.06 2.38
C THR A 190 7.03 6.20 3.33
N PHE A 191 6.84 6.04 4.63
CA PHE A 191 7.05 7.08 5.64
C PHE A 191 8.10 6.72 6.68
N SER A 192 8.56 5.48 6.71
CA SER A 192 9.54 4.97 7.66
C SER A 192 10.95 4.95 7.07
N LEU A 193 11.90 4.51 7.88
CA LEU A 193 13.26 4.20 7.44
C LEU A 193 13.20 3.13 6.36
N ASP A 194 13.91 3.33 5.25
CA ASP A 194 14.21 2.24 4.34
C ASP A 194 14.96 1.16 5.13
N PRO A 195 14.53 -0.09 5.08
CA PRO A 195 15.32 -1.17 5.66
C PRO A 195 16.67 -1.21 4.96
N ILE A 196 17.73 -0.98 5.72
CA ILE A 196 19.14 -1.08 5.28
C ILE A 196 19.46 -2.52 4.97
#